data_99407d747133aa0081d0bceef51a1b91
#
_entry.id   99407d747133aa0081d0bceef51a1b91
#
_cell.length_a   1.000
_cell.length_b   1.000
_cell.length_c   1.000
_cell.angle_alpha   90.00
_cell.angle_beta   90.00
_cell.angle_gamma   90.00
#
_symmetry.space_group_name_H-M   'P 1'
#
loop_
_entity.id
_entity.type
_entity.pdbx_description
1 polymer ?
#
loop_
_entity_poly.entity_id
_entity_poly.type
_entity_poly.pdbx_seq_one_letter_code
_entity_poly.pdbx_strand_id
1 'polypeptide(L)'
;VRNSKLLKVFLALLICTAYLTGFSYAGEAVWDYLSNGDRFKPNTQIASIDISGLPQREAAQKVEDSIKDWRSANSIKLTFLKREEILPEAAIQFKVDESVRNAADGQPSQLEVSLDSMLVDRILADLALNDAAQIDMDQIKKQLTESAAKLEAGLHYHLEKYVAGEEQIIHEASLPVPVDDPEILQFVKSNPSIKVKALSQWSLVEQFPEATNQDSLGMIASAVFKTVLGTNFVVVERHTGVVAPPYTDPGFEAKIIPKEMDLKIFNPNQTDYTLVFEISGENLTVKISGKPLLYTYEPVIAEPEYFPFKQIIRYNTSLSVGEEKKIRDGADGILVKVTRRVTDHQGYPQGIEEIAEDFYPPIHEILEKRYYQPIEVVDEVINNLLNPETGLPEGTTVPAGPLNPDSLPAAEEQQPPASEQPAEETNQTEEEKAVPAENSQSDKQPEPQGENTASEEEPIEK
;
A
#
# COMPACT_ATOMS: atom_id res chain seq x y z
N VAL A 1 -32.93 -56.40 85.41
CA VAL A 1 -31.71 -55.60 85.45
C VAL A 1 -30.84 -55.78 84.20
N ARG A 2 -30.92 -56.97 83.53
CA ARG A 2 -30.02 -57.24 82.34
C ARG A 2 -30.43 -56.47 81.04
N ASN A 3 -31.69 -56.15 80.87
CA ASN A 3 -32.19 -55.42 79.67
C ASN A 3 -31.83 -53.91 79.66
N SER A 4 -31.63 -53.31 80.83
CA SER A 4 -31.27 -51.89 80.93
C SER A 4 -29.83 -51.60 80.47
N LYS A 5 -28.91 -52.59 80.61
CA LYS A 5 -27.53 -52.45 80.12
C LYS A 5 -27.46 -52.62 78.60
N LEU A 6 -28.20 -53.50 78.02
CA LEU A 6 -28.30 -53.70 76.55
C LEU A 6 -28.92 -52.46 75.89
N LEU A 7 -29.96 -51.90 76.50
CA LEU A 7 -30.60 -50.69 76.02
C LEU A 7 -29.61 -49.45 76.03
N LYS A 8 -28.82 -49.36 77.09
CA LYS A 8 -27.80 -48.27 77.15
C LYS A 8 -26.67 -48.42 76.11
N VAL A 9 -26.25 -49.69 75.90
CA VAL A 9 -25.26 -49.96 74.84
C VAL A 9 -25.83 -49.72 73.43
N PHE A 10 -27.06 -50.10 73.21
CA PHE A 10 -27.72 -49.82 71.93
C PHE A 10 -27.95 -48.32 71.70
N LEU A 11 -28.37 -47.57 72.71
CA LEU A 11 -28.53 -46.13 72.65
C LEU A 11 -27.17 -45.42 72.42
N ALA A 12 -26.08 -45.88 73.07
CA ALA A 12 -24.77 -45.34 72.84
C ALA A 12 -24.24 -45.63 71.41
N LEU A 13 -24.49 -46.83 70.88
CA LEU A 13 -24.19 -47.17 69.52
C LEU A 13 -24.96 -46.33 68.53
N LEU A 14 -26.27 -46.11 68.79
CA LEU A 14 -27.11 -45.29 67.94
C LEU A 14 -26.69 -43.81 67.92
N ILE A 15 -26.26 -43.29 69.10
CA ILE A 15 -25.73 -41.93 69.21
C ILE A 15 -24.37 -41.83 68.49
N CYS A 16 -23.46 -42.79 68.63
CA CYS A 16 -22.18 -42.85 67.92
C CYS A 16 -22.39 -42.94 66.40
N THR A 17 -23.35 -43.77 65.97
CA THR A 17 -23.63 -43.87 64.51
C THR A 17 -24.24 -42.57 63.96
N ALA A 18 -25.17 -41.96 64.69
CA ALA A 18 -25.75 -40.66 64.30
C ALA A 18 -24.68 -39.53 64.31
N TYR A 19 -23.73 -39.57 65.28
CA TYR A 19 -22.62 -38.63 65.28
C TYR A 19 -21.68 -38.82 64.12
N LEU A 20 -21.29 -40.07 63.83
CA LEU A 20 -20.39 -40.35 62.71
C LEU A 20 -21.04 -40.07 61.36
N THR A 21 -22.35 -40.40 61.15
CA THR A 21 -23.07 -40.05 59.95
C THR A 21 -23.26 -38.55 59.84
N GLY A 22 -23.62 -37.85 60.91
CA GLY A 22 -23.74 -36.40 60.93
C GLY A 22 -22.44 -35.68 60.66
N PHE A 23 -21.34 -36.20 61.22
CA PHE A 23 -20.01 -35.65 60.97
C PHE A 23 -19.56 -35.91 59.49
N SER A 24 -19.87 -37.05 58.94
CA SER A 24 -19.55 -37.38 57.53
C SER A 24 -20.35 -36.46 56.60
N TYR A 25 -21.64 -36.28 56.79
CA TYR A 25 -22.48 -35.39 55.99
C TYR A 25 -22.06 -33.89 56.18
N ALA A 26 -21.78 -33.46 57.40
CA ALA A 26 -21.29 -32.10 57.66
C ALA A 26 -19.88 -31.88 57.10
N GLY A 27 -19.02 -32.90 57.17
CA GLY A 27 -17.67 -32.87 56.58
C GLY A 27 -17.70 -32.74 55.04
N GLU A 28 -18.59 -33.47 54.41
CA GLU A 28 -18.82 -33.39 52.95
C GLU A 28 -19.35 -31.99 52.55
N ALA A 29 -20.34 -31.49 53.26
CA ALA A 29 -20.94 -30.16 53.02
C ALA A 29 -19.93 -29.03 53.29
N VAL A 30 -19.14 -29.14 54.37
CA VAL A 30 -18.05 -28.18 54.66
C VAL A 30 -16.91 -28.29 53.67
N TRP A 31 -16.57 -29.50 53.25
CA TRP A 31 -15.57 -29.74 52.23
C TRP A 31 -16.02 -29.18 50.86
N ASP A 32 -17.28 -29.41 50.46
CA ASP A 32 -17.87 -28.83 49.26
C ASP A 32 -17.92 -27.31 49.31
N TYR A 33 -18.27 -26.73 50.46
CA TYR A 33 -18.27 -25.27 50.68
C TYR A 33 -16.86 -24.66 50.66
N LEU A 34 -15.84 -25.36 51.20
CA LEU A 34 -14.45 -24.92 51.25
C LEU A 34 -13.69 -25.21 49.94
N SER A 35 -14.08 -26.25 49.20
CA SER A 35 -13.43 -26.67 47.93
C SER A 35 -14.14 -26.17 46.68
N ASN A 36 -15.43 -25.90 46.74
CA ASN A 36 -16.24 -25.37 45.64
C ASN A 36 -16.61 -23.91 45.90
N GLY A 37 -15.64 -23.04 46.20
CA GLY A 37 -15.87 -21.58 46.30
C GLY A 37 -16.75 -21.07 45.14
N ASP A 38 -17.23 -19.86 45.27
CA ASP A 38 -18.12 -19.22 44.28
C ASP A 38 -17.65 -19.49 42.86
N ARG A 39 -18.52 -20.12 42.05
CA ARG A 39 -18.24 -20.43 40.65
C ARG A 39 -18.56 -19.23 39.79
N PHE A 40 -17.74 -18.98 38.80
CA PHE A 40 -17.95 -17.91 37.85
C PHE A 40 -19.31 -18.05 37.13
N LYS A 41 -19.99 -16.94 36.93
CA LYS A 41 -21.28 -16.90 36.21
C LYS A 41 -21.10 -17.24 34.72
N PRO A 42 -22.18 -17.64 34.04
CA PRO A 42 -22.15 -17.81 32.58
C PRO A 42 -21.66 -16.55 31.88
N ASN A 43 -20.91 -16.73 30.76
CA ASN A 43 -20.27 -15.68 29.95
C ASN A 43 -19.13 -14.94 30.64
N THR A 44 -18.56 -15.50 31.71
CA THR A 44 -17.31 -14.98 32.30
C THR A 44 -16.10 -15.46 31.49
N GLN A 45 -15.32 -14.53 30.98
CA GLN A 45 -14.14 -14.84 30.18
C GLN A 45 -12.94 -14.01 30.68
N ILE A 46 -11.74 -14.57 30.57
CA ILE A 46 -10.47 -13.85 30.72
C ILE A 46 -9.73 -13.95 29.40
N ALA A 47 -9.43 -12.81 28.75
CA ALA A 47 -9.05 -12.76 27.34
C ALA A 47 -10.08 -13.52 26.47
N SER A 48 -9.67 -14.54 25.74
CA SER A 48 -10.56 -15.43 24.98
C SER A 48 -10.91 -16.74 25.71
N ILE A 49 -10.53 -16.88 27.00
CA ILE A 49 -10.65 -18.10 27.77
C ILE A 49 -11.97 -18.07 28.54
N ASP A 50 -12.91 -18.96 28.20
CA ASP A 50 -14.15 -19.13 28.95
C ASP A 50 -13.90 -19.86 30.26
N ILE A 51 -14.18 -19.17 31.38
CA ILE A 51 -14.07 -19.70 32.75
C ILE A 51 -15.44 -19.89 33.41
N SER A 52 -16.53 -19.81 32.63
CA SER A 52 -17.89 -19.97 33.12
C SER A 52 -18.09 -21.27 33.90
N GLY A 53 -18.72 -21.20 35.04
CA GLY A 53 -19.05 -22.36 35.89
C GLY A 53 -17.84 -23.01 36.60
N LEU A 54 -16.62 -22.54 36.39
CA LEU A 54 -15.43 -23.04 37.07
C LEU A 54 -15.27 -22.37 38.44
N PRO A 55 -14.80 -23.08 39.46
CA PRO A 55 -14.29 -22.49 40.70
C PRO A 55 -12.95 -21.80 40.43
N GLN A 56 -12.59 -20.85 41.27
CA GLN A 56 -11.42 -19.97 41.08
C GLN A 56 -10.11 -20.74 40.81
N ARG A 57 -9.89 -21.87 41.49
CA ARG A 57 -8.69 -22.70 41.30
C ARG A 57 -8.61 -23.37 39.93
N GLU A 58 -9.75 -23.92 39.45
CA GLU A 58 -9.80 -24.55 38.14
C GLU A 58 -9.72 -23.50 37.01
N ALA A 59 -10.32 -22.33 37.24
CA ALA A 59 -10.20 -21.19 36.33
C ALA A 59 -8.73 -20.75 36.20
N ALA A 60 -8.00 -20.62 37.30
CA ALA A 60 -6.58 -20.29 37.29
C ALA A 60 -5.75 -21.31 36.50
N GLN A 61 -5.99 -22.61 36.77
CA GLN A 61 -5.30 -23.67 36.04
C GLN A 61 -5.58 -23.62 34.54
N LYS A 62 -6.85 -23.41 34.15
CA LYS A 62 -7.24 -23.31 32.72
C LYS A 62 -6.57 -22.10 32.05
N VAL A 63 -6.46 -20.98 32.75
CA VAL A 63 -5.79 -19.79 32.26
C VAL A 63 -4.27 -20.04 32.11
N GLU A 64 -3.64 -20.68 33.10
CA GLU A 64 -2.21 -21.07 33.02
C GLU A 64 -1.92 -22.00 31.84
N ASP A 65 -2.76 -23.02 31.63
CA ASP A 65 -2.61 -23.95 30.51
C ASP A 65 -2.76 -23.22 29.16
N SER A 66 -3.74 -22.31 29.06
CA SER A 66 -3.94 -21.48 27.86
C SER A 66 -2.75 -20.53 27.60
N ILE A 67 -2.15 -19.94 28.62
CA ILE A 67 -0.93 -19.12 28.51
C ILE A 67 0.25 -19.98 28.02
N LYS A 68 0.39 -21.18 28.57
CA LYS A 68 1.45 -22.12 28.15
C LYS A 68 1.29 -22.52 26.68
N ASP A 69 0.07 -22.84 26.25
CA ASP A 69 -0.21 -23.14 24.86
C ASP A 69 0.07 -21.94 23.95
N TRP A 70 -0.35 -20.74 24.36
CA TRP A 70 -0.06 -19.51 23.63
C TRP A 70 1.45 -19.26 23.49
N ARG A 71 2.23 -19.42 24.56
CA ARG A 71 3.70 -19.28 24.52
C ARG A 71 4.35 -20.29 23.58
N SER A 72 3.88 -21.54 23.61
CA SER A 72 4.44 -22.59 22.74
C SER A 72 4.14 -22.40 21.26
N ALA A 73 3.01 -21.74 20.96
CA ALA A 73 2.55 -21.50 19.59
C ALA A 73 3.02 -20.16 19.02
N ASN A 74 3.45 -19.22 19.86
CA ASN A 74 3.75 -17.85 19.45
C ASN A 74 5.11 -17.37 19.95
N SER A 75 5.83 -16.68 19.08
CA SER A 75 7.01 -15.88 19.43
C SER A 75 6.71 -14.41 19.14
N ILE A 76 7.14 -13.54 20.03
CA ILE A 76 7.03 -12.09 19.82
C ILE A 76 8.29 -11.61 19.14
N LYS A 77 8.14 -11.13 17.91
CA LYS A 77 9.24 -10.64 17.09
C LYS A 77 9.33 -9.12 17.19
N LEU A 78 10.54 -8.64 17.38
CA LEU A 78 10.89 -7.23 17.36
C LEU A 78 11.84 -7.02 16.19
N THR A 79 11.56 -6.08 15.31
CA THR A 79 12.44 -5.75 14.18
C THR A 79 12.76 -4.27 14.16
N PHE A 80 13.98 -3.97 13.77
CA PHE A 80 14.41 -2.62 13.44
C PHE A 80 15.30 -2.68 12.20
N LEU A 81 14.81 -2.11 11.10
CA LEU A 81 15.45 -2.21 9.79
C LEU A 81 15.68 -3.67 9.38
N LYS A 82 16.95 -4.10 9.31
CA LYS A 82 17.34 -5.48 8.92
C LYS A 82 17.65 -6.38 10.11
N ARG A 83 17.47 -5.88 11.33
CA ARG A 83 17.75 -6.61 12.57
C ARG A 83 16.45 -7.18 13.13
N GLU A 84 16.51 -8.37 13.68
CA GLU A 84 15.39 -9.06 14.30
C GLU A 84 15.84 -9.65 15.64
N GLU A 85 15.00 -9.52 16.66
CA GLU A 85 15.16 -10.15 17.95
C GLU A 85 13.83 -10.78 18.40
N ILE A 86 13.91 -11.90 19.09
CA ILE A 86 12.74 -12.53 19.69
C ILE A 86 12.71 -12.16 21.15
N LEU A 87 11.59 -11.60 21.59
CA LEU A 87 11.40 -11.24 22.99
C LEU A 87 11.37 -12.50 23.86
N PRO A 88 12.27 -12.64 24.86
CA PRO A 88 12.28 -13.79 25.76
C PRO A 88 10.99 -13.91 26.55
N GLU A 89 10.54 -15.14 26.83
CA GLU A 89 9.34 -15.37 27.65
C GLU A 89 9.40 -14.70 29.03
N ALA A 90 10.60 -14.60 29.60
CA ALA A 90 10.83 -13.94 30.91
C ALA A 90 10.49 -12.45 30.89
N ALA A 91 10.43 -11.82 29.71
CA ALA A 91 10.07 -10.41 29.57
C ALA A 91 8.61 -10.11 29.91
N ILE A 92 7.73 -11.13 29.83
CA ILE A 92 6.29 -11.00 30.06
C ILE A 92 5.86 -11.90 31.21
N GLN A 93 5.32 -11.29 32.25
CA GLN A 93 4.80 -11.96 33.43
C GLN A 93 3.28 -11.87 33.48
N PHE A 94 2.59 -13.00 33.45
CA PHE A 94 1.15 -13.09 33.59
C PHE A 94 0.79 -13.29 35.06
N LYS A 95 -0.07 -12.43 35.58
CA LYS A 95 -0.55 -12.46 36.97
C LYS A 95 -1.87 -13.21 37.04
N VAL A 96 -1.82 -14.53 36.86
CA VAL A 96 -3.00 -15.38 36.71
C VAL A 96 -3.93 -15.26 37.90
N ASP A 97 -3.41 -15.34 39.13
CA ASP A 97 -4.22 -15.27 40.37
C ASP A 97 -4.92 -13.90 40.52
N GLU A 98 -4.25 -12.82 40.10
CA GLU A 98 -4.86 -11.47 40.09
C GLU A 98 -5.94 -11.39 39.03
N SER A 99 -5.68 -11.87 37.82
CA SER A 99 -6.62 -11.91 36.70
C SER A 99 -7.90 -12.65 37.05
N VAL A 100 -7.75 -13.84 37.65
CA VAL A 100 -8.90 -14.68 38.04
C VAL A 100 -9.66 -14.05 39.21
N ARG A 101 -8.97 -13.45 40.20
CA ARG A 101 -9.61 -12.77 41.33
C ARG A 101 -10.40 -11.53 40.91
N ASN A 102 -9.89 -10.80 39.93
CA ASN A 102 -10.44 -9.54 39.45
C ASN A 102 -11.42 -9.75 38.27
N ALA A 103 -11.63 -11.00 37.83
CA ALA A 103 -12.53 -11.29 36.71
C ALA A 103 -13.97 -10.85 37.05
N ALA A 104 -14.57 -10.07 36.17
CA ALA A 104 -15.94 -9.61 36.32
C ALA A 104 -16.92 -10.70 35.91
N ASP A 105 -17.78 -11.12 36.85
CA ASP A 105 -18.81 -12.13 36.63
C ASP A 105 -19.73 -11.80 35.44
N GLY A 106 -19.84 -12.72 34.50
CA GLY A 106 -20.74 -12.58 33.35
C GLY A 106 -20.24 -11.59 32.27
N GLN A 107 -18.97 -11.21 32.32
CA GLN A 107 -18.36 -10.27 31.37
C GLN A 107 -16.95 -10.72 30.96
N PRO A 108 -16.49 -10.32 29.76
CA PRO A 108 -15.08 -10.52 29.37
C PRO A 108 -14.16 -9.59 30.18
N SER A 109 -13.08 -10.15 30.68
CA SER A 109 -11.99 -9.45 31.38
C SER A 109 -10.68 -9.68 30.63
N GLN A 110 -9.67 -8.86 30.86
CA GLN A 110 -8.32 -9.04 30.32
C GLN A 110 -7.43 -9.72 31.33
N LEU A 111 -6.35 -10.34 30.86
CA LEU A 111 -5.28 -10.82 31.72
C LEU A 111 -4.50 -9.65 32.32
N GLU A 112 -4.19 -9.76 33.59
CA GLU A 112 -3.25 -8.88 34.27
C GLU A 112 -1.82 -9.28 33.88
N VAL A 113 -1.14 -8.35 33.18
CA VAL A 113 0.19 -8.58 32.63
C VAL A 113 1.16 -7.52 33.13
N SER A 114 2.37 -7.90 33.45
CA SER A 114 3.47 -6.96 33.69
C SER A 114 4.69 -7.33 32.85
N LEU A 115 5.43 -6.32 32.42
CA LEU A 115 6.69 -6.48 31.71
C LEU A 115 7.88 -6.33 32.66
N ASP A 116 8.93 -7.11 32.43
CA ASP A 116 10.25 -6.79 32.94
C ASP A 116 10.81 -5.60 32.12
N SER A 117 10.53 -4.39 32.62
CA SER A 117 10.89 -3.15 31.93
C SER A 117 12.38 -3.04 31.64
N MET A 118 13.26 -3.48 32.58
CA MET A 118 14.70 -3.40 32.36
C MET A 118 15.18 -4.32 31.26
N LEU A 119 14.62 -5.53 31.19
CA LEU A 119 14.95 -6.49 30.14
C LEU A 119 14.44 -6.01 28.78
N VAL A 120 13.19 -5.54 28.73
CA VAL A 120 12.58 -5.02 27.48
C VAL A 120 13.33 -3.78 26.99
N ASP A 121 13.60 -2.80 27.86
CA ASP A 121 14.31 -1.57 27.49
C ASP A 121 15.70 -1.88 26.93
N ARG A 122 16.42 -2.82 27.54
CA ARG A 122 17.73 -3.24 27.03
C ARG A 122 17.63 -3.87 25.63
N ILE A 123 16.68 -4.79 25.42
CA ILE A 123 16.50 -5.45 24.13
C ILE A 123 16.13 -4.42 23.04
N LEU A 124 15.21 -3.51 23.34
CA LEU A 124 14.80 -2.45 22.42
C LEU A 124 15.96 -1.50 22.10
N ALA A 125 16.73 -1.10 23.11
CA ALA A 125 17.88 -0.23 22.91
C ALA A 125 18.99 -0.92 22.10
N ASP A 126 19.28 -2.20 22.38
CA ASP A 126 20.26 -2.98 21.63
C ASP A 126 19.84 -3.18 20.18
N LEU A 127 18.53 -3.34 19.92
CA LEU A 127 17.99 -3.50 18.58
C LEU A 127 18.01 -2.19 17.77
N ALA A 128 17.59 -1.08 18.39
CA ALA A 128 17.51 0.25 17.76
C ALA A 128 18.86 0.96 17.67
N LEU A 129 19.88 0.54 18.44
CA LEU A 129 21.23 1.13 18.48
C LEU A 129 21.22 2.68 18.65
N ASN A 130 21.79 3.40 17.66
CA ASN A 130 21.91 4.85 17.71
C ASN A 130 20.57 5.59 17.63
N ASP A 131 19.53 4.94 17.12
CA ASP A 131 18.19 5.51 16.95
C ASP A 131 17.28 5.25 18.16
N ALA A 132 17.76 4.56 19.20
CA ALA A 132 16.98 4.22 20.38
C ALA A 132 16.31 5.44 21.05
N ALA A 133 16.98 6.60 21.08
CA ALA A 133 16.43 7.83 21.65
C ALA A 133 15.26 8.43 20.82
N GLN A 134 15.08 7.97 19.58
CA GLN A 134 14.02 8.44 18.69
C GLN A 134 12.84 7.48 18.65
N ILE A 135 12.92 6.35 19.34
CA ILE A 135 11.86 5.35 19.42
C ILE A 135 11.05 5.55 20.70
N ASP A 136 9.73 5.56 20.56
CA ASP A 136 8.79 5.60 21.68
C ASP A 136 8.70 4.22 22.35
N MET A 137 9.68 3.93 23.21
CA MET A 137 9.78 2.65 23.93
C MET A 137 8.56 2.41 24.82
N ASP A 138 7.96 3.46 25.36
CA ASP A 138 6.79 3.32 26.24
C ASP A 138 5.54 2.93 25.45
N GLN A 139 5.37 3.45 24.25
CA GLN A 139 4.29 3.03 23.35
C GLN A 139 4.43 1.56 22.96
N ILE A 140 5.64 1.09 22.67
CA ILE A 140 5.90 -0.32 22.36
C ILE A 140 5.56 -1.21 23.56
N LYS A 141 6.07 -0.86 24.77
CA LYS A 141 5.77 -1.59 26.01
C LYS A 141 4.26 -1.64 26.30
N LYS A 142 3.55 -0.54 26.07
CA LYS A 142 2.10 -0.48 26.22
C LYS A 142 1.40 -1.46 25.27
N GLN A 143 1.75 -1.46 23.99
CA GLN A 143 1.15 -2.38 23.02
C GLN A 143 1.52 -3.84 23.30
N LEU A 144 2.75 -4.13 23.69
CA LEU A 144 3.15 -5.47 24.13
C LEU A 144 2.29 -5.96 25.29
N THR A 145 2.05 -5.11 26.28
CA THR A 145 1.20 -5.43 27.43
C THR A 145 -0.24 -5.70 27.01
N GLU A 146 -0.82 -4.83 26.18
CA GLU A 146 -2.21 -4.95 25.70
C GLU A 146 -2.41 -6.21 24.84
N SER A 147 -1.48 -6.51 23.93
CA SER A 147 -1.56 -7.69 23.08
C SER A 147 -1.35 -8.99 23.88
N ALA A 148 -0.42 -9.00 24.83
CA ALA A 148 -0.22 -10.12 25.75
C ALA A 148 -1.46 -10.35 26.63
N ALA A 149 -2.09 -9.27 27.14
CA ALA A 149 -3.29 -9.35 27.98
C ALA A 149 -4.49 -9.97 27.26
N LYS A 150 -4.49 -9.96 25.93
CA LYS A 150 -5.52 -10.58 25.08
C LYS A 150 -5.10 -11.93 24.50
N LEU A 151 -3.86 -12.37 24.72
CA LEU A 151 -3.24 -13.54 24.10
C LEU A 151 -3.30 -13.49 22.56
N GLU A 152 -3.07 -12.32 21.98
CA GLU A 152 -3.03 -12.15 20.53
C GLU A 152 -1.91 -12.99 19.92
N ALA A 153 -2.13 -13.53 18.71
CA ALA A 153 -1.15 -14.38 18.01
C ALA A 153 -0.37 -13.55 16.96
N GLY A 154 0.81 -14.05 16.58
CA GLY A 154 1.59 -13.51 15.48
C GLY A 154 2.15 -12.11 15.74
N LEU A 155 2.54 -11.80 16.97
CA LEU A 155 3.02 -10.48 17.37
C LEU A 155 4.36 -10.15 16.70
N HIS A 156 4.35 -9.09 15.89
CA HIS A 156 5.52 -8.57 15.21
C HIS A 156 5.54 -7.03 15.29
N TYR A 157 6.54 -6.50 15.95
CA TYR A 157 6.69 -5.06 16.18
C TYR A 157 7.86 -4.51 15.37
N HIS A 158 7.57 -3.58 14.48
CA HIS A 158 8.54 -2.84 13.69
C HIS A 158 8.84 -1.53 14.40
N LEU A 159 10.01 -1.42 15.03
CA LEU A 159 10.36 -0.30 15.91
C LEU A 159 10.37 1.04 15.17
N GLU A 160 10.74 1.05 13.89
CA GLU A 160 10.74 2.23 13.04
C GLU A 160 9.38 2.92 12.87
N LYS A 161 8.30 2.25 13.30
CA LYS A 161 6.94 2.80 13.28
C LYS A 161 6.55 3.53 14.58
N TYR A 162 7.40 3.50 15.59
CA TYR A 162 7.15 4.05 16.94
C TYR A 162 8.08 5.22 17.24
N VAL A 163 8.04 6.26 16.41
CA VAL A 163 8.93 7.41 16.60
C VAL A 163 8.42 8.31 17.71
N ALA A 164 9.33 8.71 18.60
CA ALA A 164 9.05 9.63 19.70
C ALA A 164 8.99 11.09 19.24
N GLY A 165 8.27 11.93 19.96
CA GLY A 165 8.21 13.37 19.73
C GLY A 165 6.80 13.95 19.79
N GLU A 166 6.74 15.28 19.81
CA GLU A 166 5.51 16.05 19.74
C GLU A 166 5.01 16.13 18.28
N GLU A 167 3.71 16.36 18.11
CA GLU A 167 3.14 16.60 16.78
C GLU A 167 3.70 17.88 16.18
N GLN A 168 4.09 17.81 14.91
CA GLN A 168 4.66 18.92 14.14
C GLN A 168 4.27 18.81 12.66
N ILE A 169 4.55 19.87 11.90
CA ILE A 169 4.48 19.79 10.45
C ILE A 169 5.65 18.94 9.98
N ILE A 170 5.34 17.83 9.30
CA ILE A 170 6.32 16.90 8.75
C ILE A 170 6.80 17.38 7.40
N HIS A 171 5.86 17.73 6.53
CA HIS A 171 6.14 18.26 5.21
C HIS A 171 5.01 19.16 4.74
N GLU A 172 5.34 20.12 3.86
CA GLU A 172 4.35 20.97 3.19
C GLU A 172 4.72 21.16 1.73
N ALA A 173 3.72 21.28 0.89
CA ALA A 173 3.89 21.63 -0.52
C ALA A 173 2.78 22.54 -0.99
N SER A 174 3.12 23.41 -1.96
CA SER A 174 2.18 24.33 -2.56
C SER A 174 2.03 24.06 -4.05
N LEU A 175 0.84 24.33 -4.56
CA LEU A 175 0.48 24.23 -5.96
C LEU A 175 -0.24 25.51 -6.38
N PRO A 176 0.11 26.15 -7.53
CA PRO A 176 -0.66 27.24 -8.08
C PRO A 176 -2.08 26.80 -8.43
N VAL A 177 -3.08 27.58 -8.02
CA VAL A 177 -4.50 27.34 -8.33
C VAL A 177 -5.19 28.66 -8.70
N PRO A 178 -6.26 28.61 -9.51
CA PRO A 178 -7.06 29.81 -9.79
C PRO A 178 -7.63 30.39 -8.49
N VAL A 179 -7.49 31.72 -8.31
CA VAL A 179 -7.90 32.42 -7.06
C VAL A 179 -9.37 32.22 -6.73
N ASP A 180 -10.21 32.14 -7.76
CA ASP A 180 -11.69 32.12 -7.67
C ASP A 180 -12.28 30.77 -8.03
N ASP A 181 -11.49 29.68 -8.04
CA ASP A 181 -12.03 28.35 -8.26
C ASP A 181 -13.00 27.98 -7.11
N PRO A 182 -14.31 27.93 -7.39
CA PRO A 182 -15.31 27.79 -6.35
C PRO A 182 -15.26 26.41 -5.68
N GLU A 183 -14.77 25.41 -6.39
CA GLU A 183 -14.73 24.02 -5.89
C GLU A 183 -13.54 23.81 -4.96
N ILE A 184 -12.37 24.36 -5.31
CA ILE A 184 -11.18 24.37 -4.43
C ILE A 184 -11.47 25.17 -3.17
N LEU A 185 -12.07 26.37 -3.29
CA LEU A 185 -12.45 27.21 -2.16
C LEU A 185 -13.44 26.48 -1.24
N GLN A 186 -14.47 25.86 -1.82
CA GLN A 186 -15.48 25.10 -1.07
C GLN A 186 -14.86 23.88 -0.39
N PHE A 187 -13.98 23.16 -1.08
CA PHE A 187 -13.29 22.00 -0.50
C PHE A 187 -12.47 22.39 0.73
N VAL A 188 -11.61 23.39 0.61
CA VAL A 188 -10.75 23.86 1.71
C VAL A 188 -11.59 24.37 2.89
N LYS A 189 -12.69 25.08 2.61
CA LYS A 189 -13.61 25.57 3.63
C LYS A 189 -14.31 24.43 4.37
N SER A 190 -14.70 23.39 3.66
CA SER A 190 -15.41 22.25 4.24
C SER A 190 -14.46 21.26 4.92
N ASN A 191 -13.23 21.18 4.45
CA ASN A 191 -12.21 20.24 4.89
C ASN A 191 -10.89 20.96 5.22
N PRO A 192 -10.88 21.89 6.18
CA PRO A 192 -9.64 22.60 6.53
C PRO A 192 -8.57 21.64 7.08
N SER A 193 -9.00 20.51 7.62
CA SER A 193 -8.11 19.43 8.05
C SER A 193 -8.80 18.08 7.90
N ILE A 194 -8.05 17.08 7.45
CA ILE A 194 -8.51 15.70 7.27
C ILE A 194 -7.55 14.76 7.98
N LYS A 195 -8.10 13.90 8.84
CA LYS A 195 -7.33 12.93 9.58
C LYS A 195 -7.10 11.66 8.75
N VAL A 196 -5.84 11.26 8.59
CA VAL A 196 -5.42 9.98 8.03
C VAL A 196 -5.03 9.06 9.18
N LYS A 197 -5.89 8.10 9.48
CA LYS A 197 -5.73 7.20 10.64
C LYS A 197 -4.47 6.35 10.53
N ALA A 198 -3.96 5.93 11.68
CA ALA A 198 -2.87 4.96 11.78
C ALA A 198 -3.21 3.67 11.01
N LEU A 199 -2.23 3.10 10.32
CA LEU A 199 -2.33 1.83 9.59
C LEU A 199 -3.56 1.75 8.67
N SER A 200 -3.94 2.88 8.08
CA SER A 200 -5.13 2.96 7.22
C SER A 200 -4.87 3.64 5.89
N GLN A 201 -5.68 3.27 4.93
CA GLN A 201 -5.75 3.92 3.63
C GLN A 201 -6.71 5.11 3.69
N TRP A 202 -6.39 6.15 2.95
CA TRP A 202 -7.23 7.31 2.71
C TRP A 202 -7.41 7.51 1.20
N SER A 203 -8.64 7.84 0.80
CA SER A 203 -9.06 8.10 -0.59
C SER A 203 -9.47 9.56 -0.73
N LEU A 204 -8.98 10.21 -1.79
CA LEU A 204 -9.37 11.59 -2.07
C LEU A 204 -10.83 11.68 -2.57
N VAL A 205 -11.22 10.77 -3.46
CA VAL A 205 -12.56 10.79 -4.07
C VAL A 205 -13.65 10.65 -3.00
N GLU A 206 -13.41 9.94 -1.91
CA GLU A 206 -14.35 9.81 -0.79
C GLU A 206 -14.63 11.15 -0.06
N GLN A 207 -13.79 12.18 -0.28
CA GLN A 207 -13.94 13.49 0.36
C GLN A 207 -14.81 14.46 -0.47
N PHE A 208 -15.20 14.07 -1.70
CA PHE A 208 -15.90 14.93 -2.62
C PHE A 208 -17.33 14.49 -2.92
N PRO A 209 -18.27 15.45 -3.13
CA PRO A 209 -19.55 15.15 -3.75
C PRO A 209 -19.36 14.71 -5.22
N GLU A 210 -20.32 13.95 -5.76
CA GLU A 210 -20.23 13.29 -7.07
C GLU A 210 -20.01 14.22 -8.28
N ALA A 211 -20.24 15.53 -8.17
CA ALA A 211 -20.26 16.47 -9.29
C ALA A 211 -19.17 17.55 -9.18
N THR A 212 -17.94 17.18 -8.96
CA THR A 212 -16.83 18.13 -8.88
C THR A 212 -16.05 18.16 -10.20
N ASN A 213 -15.57 19.34 -10.60
CA ASN A 213 -14.76 19.53 -11.80
C ASN A 213 -13.45 18.71 -11.70
N GLN A 214 -13.12 18.01 -12.80
CA GLN A 214 -11.93 17.14 -12.81
C GLN A 214 -10.61 17.90 -12.68
N ASP A 215 -10.53 19.13 -13.20
CA ASP A 215 -9.31 19.94 -13.09
C ASP A 215 -9.10 20.38 -11.63
N SER A 216 -10.15 20.85 -10.95
CA SER A 216 -10.10 21.22 -9.53
C SER A 216 -9.72 20.01 -8.65
N LEU A 217 -10.30 18.82 -8.94
CA LEU A 217 -9.92 17.56 -8.29
C LEU A 217 -8.45 17.22 -8.53
N GLY A 218 -7.99 17.34 -9.77
CA GLY A 218 -6.60 17.10 -10.16
C GLY A 218 -5.62 18.05 -9.45
N MET A 219 -5.96 19.32 -9.30
CA MET A 219 -5.13 20.29 -8.57
C MET A 219 -5.00 19.92 -7.09
N ILE A 220 -6.12 19.61 -6.44
CA ILE A 220 -6.10 19.18 -5.02
C ILE A 220 -5.32 17.88 -4.85
N ALA A 221 -5.57 16.89 -5.72
CA ALA A 221 -4.86 15.60 -5.69
C ALA A 221 -3.35 15.77 -5.89
N SER A 222 -2.95 16.60 -6.85
CA SER A 222 -1.54 16.88 -7.13
C SER A 222 -0.86 17.58 -5.96
N ALA A 223 -1.55 18.51 -5.29
CA ALA A 223 -1.04 19.17 -4.09
C ALA A 223 -0.86 18.15 -2.92
N VAL A 224 -1.83 17.26 -2.71
CA VAL A 224 -1.74 16.18 -1.71
C VAL A 224 -0.58 15.22 -2.06
N PHE A 225 -0.50 14.77 -3.31
CA PHE A 225 0.56 13.88 -3.77
C PHE A 225 1.94 14.49 -3.55
N LYS A 226 2.14 15.74 -3.98
CA LYS A 226 3.39 16.48 -3.79
C LYS A 226 3.79 16.57 -2.30
N THR A 227 2.80 16.78 -1.42
CA THR A 227 3.04 16.79 0.04
C THR A 227 3.42 15.42 0.58
N VAL A 228 2.73 14.37 0.14
CA VAL A 228 2.97 12.99 0.58
C VAL A 228 4.36 12.48 0.18
N LEU A 229 4.92 12.95 -0.94
CA LEU A 229 6.28 12.60 -1.37
C LEU A 229 7.35 12.93 -0.32
N GLY A 230 7.14 13.95 0.51
CA GLY A 230 8.05 14.31 1.61
C GLY A 230 7.83 13.51 2.90
N THR A 231 7.17 12.36 2.84
CA THR A 231 6.86 11.51 3.98
C THR A 231 7.11 10.03 3.68
N ASN A 232 6.94 9.15 4.66
CA ASN A 232 6.98 7.69 4.47
C ASN A 232 5.65 7.08 4.00
N PHE A 233 4.65 7.90 3.69
CA PHE A 233 3.36 7.39 3.24
C PHE A 233 3.51 6.65 1.91
N VAL A 234 2.73 5.59 1.76
CA VAL A 234 2.70 4.77 0.55
C VAL A 234 1.63 5.29 -0.39
N VAL A 235 2.01 5.57 -1.63
CA VAL A 235 1.05 5.89 -2.69
C VAL A 235 0.48 4.56 -3.21
N VAL A 236 -0.80 4.31 -2.92
CA VAL A 236 -1.49 3.05 -3.26
C VAL A 236 -2.10 3.11 -4.65
N GLU A 237 -2.67 4.27 -5.00
CA GLU A 237 -3.26 4.52 -6.31
C GLU A 237 -2.99 5.96 -6.71
N ARG A 238 -2.52 6.15 -7.94
CA ARG A 238 -2.31 7.45 -8.58
C ARG A 238 -2.36 7.28 -10.09
N HIS A 239 -2.93 8.23 -10.77
CA HIS A 239 -3.04 8.27 -12.22
C HIS A 239 -2.49 9.56 -12.78
N THR A 240 -2.05 9.53 -14.04
CA THR A 240 -1.62 10.69 -14.82
C THR A 240 -2.47 10.84 -16.08
N GLY A 241 -2.50 12.02 -16.66
CA GLY A 241 -3.12 12.29 -17.94
C GLY A 241 -2.26 11.83 -19.11
N VAL A 242 -2.85 11.84 -20.31
CA VAL A 242 -2.11 11.66 -21.56
C VAL A 242 -1.26 12.91 -21.91
N VAL A 243 -1.67 14.04 -21.40
CA VAL A 243 -0.99 15.33 -21.58
C VAL A 243 -0.71 15.90 -20.20
N ALA A 244 0.53 16.36 -19.96
CA ALA A 244 0.89 17.01 -18.71
C ALA A 244 0.01 18.24 -18.51
N PRO A 245 -0.67 18.37 -17.35
CA PRO A 245 -1.52 19.52 -17.08
C PRO A 245 -0.69 20.78 -16.85
N PRO A 246 -1.22 21.98 -17.18
CA PRO A 246 -0.47 23.21 -17.04
C PRO A 246 -0.33 23.71 -15.59
N TYR A 247 -1.07 23.13 -14.63
CA TYR A 247 -1.09 23.56 -13.24
C TYR A 247 -0.02 22.92 -12.36
N THR A 248 0.69 21.92 -12.87
CA THR A 248 1.78 21.26 -12.12
C THR A 248 2.89 20.79 -13.06
N ASP A 249 4.12 20.71 -12.54
CA ASP A 249 5.23 20.14 -13.28
C ASP A 249 5.03 18.63 -13.50
N PRO A 250 5.54 18.06 -14.61
CA PRO A 250 5.59 16.61 -14.82
C PRO A 250 6.23 15.90 -13.64
N GLY A 251 5.65 14.78 -13.23
CA GLY A 251 6.07 14.02 -12.05
C GLY A 251 5.29 14.35 -10.77
N PHE A 252 4.50 15.43 -10.76
CA PHE A 252 3.65 15.78 -9.61
C PHE A 252 2.15 15.69 -9.88
N GLU A 253 1.75 15.33 -11.10
CA GLU A 253 0.34 15.16 -11.44
C GLU A 253 -0.28 14.00 -10.67
N ALA A 254 -1.50 14.21 -10.17
CA ALA A 254 -2.41 13.16 -9.75
C ALA A 254 -3.78 13.44 -10.38
N LYS A 255 -4.11 12.70 -11.45
CA LYS A 255 -5.37 12.84 -12.17
C LYS A 255 -6.49 12.10 -11.45
N ILE A 256 -7.64 12.73 -11.33
CA ILE A 256 -8.83 12.18 -10.71
C ILE A 256 -9.97 12.13 -11.72
N ILE A 257 -10.61 10.96 -11.81
CA ILE A 257 -11.89 10.76 -12.50
C ILE A 257 -12.76 9.96 -11.54
N PRO A 258 -13.81 10.55 -10.94
CA PRO A 258 -14.65 9.83 -9.98
C PRO A 258 -15.12 8.48 -10.52
N LYS A 259 -14.99 7.42 -9.73
CA LYS A 259 -15.29 6.01 -10.04
C LYS A 259 -14.28 5.28 -10.95
N GLU A 260 -13.31 5.98 -11.56
CA GLU A 260 -12.32 5.38 -12.46
C GLU A 260 -10.89 5.59 -11.98
N MET A 261 -10.56 6.80 -11.50
CA MET A 261 -9.21 7.20 -11.09
C MET A 261 -9.26 7.94 -9.76
N ASP A 262 -8.48 7.50 -8.80
CA ASP A 262 -8.38 8.08 -7.46
C ASP A 262 -6.93 8.38 -7.08
N LEU A 263 -6.74 9.18 -6.05
CA LEU A 263 -5.51 9.24 -5.29
C LEU A 263 -5.75 8.56 -3.94
N LYS A 264 -5.08 7.43 -3.74
CA LYS A 264 -5.11 6.69 -2.49
C LYS A 264 -3.73 6.64 -1.85
N ILE A 265 -3.68 6.99 -0.59
CA ILE A 265 -2.45 6.95 0.21
C ILE A 265 -2.68 6.06 1.44
N PHE A 266 -1.62 5.41 1.89
CA PHE A 266 -1.64 4.58 3.08
C PHE A 266 -0.68 5.16 4.13
N ASN A 267 -1.16 5.37 5.34
CA ASN A 267 -0.35 5.74 6.50
C ASN A 267 0.25 4.49 7.14
N PRO A 268 1.55 4.21 6.99
CA PRO A 268 2.18 3.03 7.57
C PRO A 268 2.53 3.19 9.07
N ASN A 269 2.29 4.37 9.64
CA ASN A 269 2.68 4.70 11.00
C ASN A 269 1.65 4.20 12.02
N GLN A 270 2.06 4.05 13.26
CA GLN A 270 1.21 3.63 14.39
C GLN A 270 0.37 4.79 14.96
N THR A 271 0.58 6.01 14.46
CA THR A 271 -0.12 7.22 14.89
C THR A 271 -0.89 7.83 13.73
N ASP A 272 -1.94 8.58 14.07
CA ASP A 272 -2.69 9.37 13.11
C ASP A 272 -1.86 10.54 12.62
N TYR A 273 -2.07 10.94 11.37
CA TYR A 273 -1.58 12.18 10.78
C TYR A 273 -2.73 13.03 10.27
N THR A 274 -2.49 14.32 10.08
CA THR A 274 -3.51 15.26 9.63
C THR A 274 -3.02 15.98 8.39
N LEU A 275 -3.81 15.92 7.31
CA LEU A 275 -3.66 16.79 6.15
C LEU A 275 -4.37 18.11 6.45
N VAL A 276 -3.67 19.21 6.34
CA VAL A 276 -4.20 20.58 6.53
C VAL A 276 -4.16 21.30 5.20
N PHE A 277 -5.27 21.91 4.80
CA PHE A 277 -5.44 22.58 3.53
C PHE A 277 -5.59 24.09 3.77
N GLU A 278 -4.76 24.89 3.11
CA GLU A 278 -4.76 26.35 3.22
C GLU A 278 -4.66 26.98 1.84
N ILE A 279 -5.42 28.06 1.60
CA ILE A 279 -5.26 28.90 0.40
C ILE A 279 -4.64 30.21 0.81
N SER A 280 -3.55 30.57 0.14
CA SER A 280 -2.88 31.85 0.32
C SER A 280 -2.56 32.47 -1.06
N GLY A 281 -3.31 33.51 -1.42
CA GLY A 281 -3.23 34.10 -2.76
C GLY A 281 -3.62 33.12 -3.85
N GLU A 282 -2.70 32.85 -4.77
CA GLU A 282 -2.87 31.93 -5.91
C GLU A 282 -2.35 30.50 -5.60
N ASN A 283 -2.10 30.18 -4.35
CA ASN A 283 -1.55 28.89 -3.98
C ASN A 283 -2.45 28.10 -3.02
N LEU A 284 -2.69 26.84 -3.35
CA LEU A 284 -3.17 25.82 -2.44
C LEU A 284 -1.95 25.20 -1.76
N THR A 285 -1.85 25.34 -0.44
CA THR A 285 -0.83 24.71 0.38
C THR A 285 -1.45 23.54 1.14
N VAL A 286 -0.83 22.39 1.01
CA VAL A 286 -1.18 21.19 1.79
C VAL A 286 -0.03 20.90 2.74
N LYS A 287 -0.36 20.71 4.02
CA LYS A 287 0.59 20.34 5.07
C LYS A 287 0.20 18.99 5.63
N ILE A 288 1.18 18.18 5.96
CA ILE A 288 0.96 16.96 6.73
C ILE A 288 1.59 17.13 8.10
N SER A 289 0.78 16.98 9.13
CA SER A 289 1.22 17.10 10.53
C SER A 289 0.98 15.81 11.31
N GLY A 290 1.84 15.53 12.26
CA GLY A 290 1.79 14.37 13.11
C GLY A 290 3.08 14.19 13.89
N LYS A 291 3.30 13.01 14.47
CA LYS A 291 4.57 12.68 15.12
C LYS A 291 5.73 12.72 14.12
N PRO A 292 6.96 13.05 14.55
CA PRO A 292 8.14 12.99 13.70
C PRO A 292 8.28 11.64 13.00
N LEU A 293 8.85 11.62 11.82
CA LEU A 293 9.27 10.40 11.14
C LEU A 293 10.71 10.06 11.55
N LEU A 294 11.04 8.77 11.55
CA LEU A 294 12.39 8.30 11.87
C LEU A 294 13.42 8.81 10.86
N TYR A 295 13.01 8.94 9.59
CA TYR A 295 13.83 9.41 8.49
C TYR A 295 13.25 10.68 7.86
N THR A 296 14.13 11.42 7.18
CA THR A 296 13.73 12.52 6.31
C THR A 296 13.56 12.01 4.89
N TYR A 297 12.48 12.42 4.26
CA TYR A 297 12.08 12.01 2.91
C TYR A 297 12.11 13.24 1.99
N GLU A 298 12.93 13.19 0.96
CA GLU A 298 13.10 14.27 0.00
C GLU A 298 12.70 13.77 -1.39
N PRO A 299 11.64 14.35 -2.01
CA PRO A 299 11.29 14.01 -3.38
C PRO A 299 12.37 14.50 -4.35
N VAL A 300 12.76 13.64 -5.27
CA VAL A 300 13.73 13.93 -6.31
C VAL A 300 13.10 13.60 -7.66
N ILE A 301 12.95 14.64 -8.48
CA ILE A 301 12.51 14.48 -9.86
C ILE A 301 13.75 14.35 -10.71
N ALA A 302 13.87 13.24 -11.46
CA ALA A 302 14.96 13.06 -12.41
C ALA A 302 14.84 14.05 -13.58
N GLU A 303 15.95 14.33 -14.24
CA GLU A 303 15.94 15.13 -15.46
C GLU A 303 15.01 14.49 -16.50
N PRO A 304 14.06 15.25 -17.07
CA PRO A 304 13.10 14.71 -18.03
C PRO A 304 13.78 14.20 -19.29
N GLU A 305 13.37 13.02 -19.75
CA GLU A 305 13.72 12.50 -21.06
C GLU A 305 12.67 12.94 -22.07
N TYR A 306 13.11 13.54 -23.19
CA TYR A 306 12.21 14.08 -24.20
C TYR A 306 12.15 13.18 -25.43
N PHE A 307 10.94 12.94 -25.93
CA PHE A 307 10.66 12.15 -27.13
C PHE A 307 10.14 13.07 -28.23
N PRO A 308 10.89 13.29 -29.31
CA PRO A 308 10.51 14.26 -30.31
C PRO A 308 9.21 13.84 -31.02
N PHE A 309 8.34 14.80 -31.27
CA PHE A 309 7.16 14.58 -32.08
C PHE A 309 7.48 14.33 -33.54
N LYS A 310 6.58 13.69 -34.27
CA LYS A 310 6.65 13.49 -35.73
C LYS A 310 5.65 14.38 -36.40
N GLN A 311 5.94 14.74 -37.66
CA GLN A 311 5.01 15.42 -38.53
C GLN A 311 4.20 14.38 -39.32
N ILE A 312 2.87 14.45 -39.21
CA ILE A 312 1.91 13.64 -39.96
C ILE A 312 1.35 14.49 -41.10
N ILE A 313 1.62 14.10 -42.35
CA ILE A 313 1.07 14.79 -43.50
C ILE A 313 -0.26 14.11 -43.88
N ARG A 314 -1.35 14.87 -43.90
CA ARG A 314 -2.63 14.48 -44.44
C ARG A 314 -2.82 15.14 -45.79
N TYR A 315 -3.20 14.35 -46.78
CA TYR A 315 -3.48 14.91 -48.11
C TYR A 315 -4.94 15.35 -48.20
N ASN A 316 -5.12 16.62 -48.62
CA ASN A 316 -6.44 17.24 -48.79
C ASN A 316 -6.55 17.84 -50.20
N THR A 317 -7.42 17.28 -51.01
CA THR A 317 -7.64 17.71 -52.40
C THR A 317 -8.34 19.05 -52.51
N SER A 318 -8.93 19.56 -51.44
CA SER A 318 -9.59 20.87 -51.42
C SER A 318 -8.62 22.06 -51.32
N LEU A 319 -7.35 21.80 -50.96
CA LEU A 319 -6.31 22.80 -50.88
C LEU A 319 -5.76 23.18 -52.26
N SER A 320 -5.28 24.41 -52.44
CA SER A 320 -4.61 24.85 -53.64
C SER A 320 -3.23 24.19 -53.78
N VAL A 321 -2.67 24.14 -55.00
CA VAL A 321 -1.32 23.61 -55.23
C VAL A 321 -0.29 24.47 -54.45
N GLY A 322 0.50 23.82 -53.59
CA GLY A 322 1.50 24.52 -52.75
C GLY A 322 0.94 25.07 -51.44
N GLU A 323 -0.37 24.92 -51.20
CA GLU A 323 -0.99 25.35 -49.94
C GLU A 323 -0.75 24.29 -48.86
N GLU A 324 -0.33 24.72 -47.70
CA GLU A 324 -0.17 23.91 -46.49
C GLU A 324 -1.01 24.50 -45.38
N LYS A 325 -1.73 23.66 -44.66
CA LYS A 325 -2.55 24.06 -43.50
C LYS A 325 -2.15 23.25 -42.28
N LYS A 326 -1.66 23.93 -41.24
CA LYS A 326 -1.41 23.28 -39.95
C LYS A 326 -2.72 23.08 -39.21
N ILE A 327 -3.04 21.83 -38.89
CA ILE A 327 -4.26 21.42 -38.18
C ILE A 327 -4.01 21.29 -36.69
N ARG A 328 -2.82 20.81 -36.30
CA ARG A 328 -2.42 20.62 -34.92
C ARG A 328 -0.93 20.87 -34.77
N ASP A 329 -0.55 21.61 -33.70
CA ASP A 329 0.84 21.78 -33.33
C ASP A 329 1.40 20.49 -32.73
N GLY A 330 2.68 20.21 -32.98
CA GLY A 330 3.42 19.15 -32.32
C GLY A 330 3.91 19.58 -30.93
N ALA A 331 4.00 18.62 -30.03
CA ALA A 331 4.68 18.77 -28.73
C ALA A 331 5.46 17.50 -28.42
N ASP A 332 6.67 17.66 -27.91
CA ASP A 332 7.49 16.51 -27.50
C ASP A 332 6.86 15.76 -26.35
N GLY A 333 7.01 14.44 -26.36
CA GLY A 333 6.67 13.61 -25.22
C GLY A 333 7.72 13.76 -24.11
N ILE A 334 7.32 13.47 -22.88
CA ILE A 334 8.14 13.63 -21.69
C ILE A 334 8.05 12.35 -20.85
N LEU A 335 9.19 11.80 -20.44
CA LEU A 335 9.29 10.75 -19.45
C LEU A 335 9.97 11.33 -18.21
N VAL A 336 9.34 11.20 -17.05
CA VAL A 336 9.85 11.70 -15.77
C VAL A 336 9.83 10.60 -14.73
N LYS A 337 10.96 10.39 -14.05
CA LYS A 337 11.06 9.48 -12.91
C LYS A 337 10.98 10.27 -11.61
N VAL A 338 10.10 9.81 -10.74
CA VAL A 338 9.90 10.37 -9.39
C VAL A 338 10.49 9.40 -8.39
N THR A 339 11.49 9.84 -7.68
CA THR A 339 12.13 9.08 -6.61
C THR A 339 12.06 9.83 -5.29
N ARG A 340 12.32 9.15 -4.21
CA ARG A 340 12.36 9.72 -2.87
C ARG A 340 13.69 9.32 -2.22
N ARG A 341 14.50 10.31 -1.88
CA ARG A 341 15.73 10.10 -1.11
C ARG A 341 15.37 9.99 0.35
N VAL A 342 15.90 8.97 1.01
CA VAL A 342 15.71 8.73 2.44
C VAL A 342 17.02 8.97 3.16
N THR A 343 17.01 9.83 4.17
CA THR A 343 18.17 10.10 5.03
C THR A 343 17.80 9.96 6.50
N ASP A 344 18.75 9.58 7.32
CA ASP A 344 18.55 9.61 8.76
C ASP A 344 18.62 11.04 9.32
N HIS A 345 18.37 11.18 10.62
CA HIS A 345 18.40 12.47 11.30
C HIS A 345 19.79 13.13 11.33
N GLN A 346 20.86 12.39 11.03
CA GLN A 346 22.22 12.91 10.91
C GLN A 346 22.57 13.30 9.46
N GLY A 347 21.65 13.05 8.52
CA GLY A 347 21.81 13.34 7.10
C GLY A 347 22.51 12.24 6.29
N TYR A 348 22.75 11.06 6.90
CA TYR A 348 23.33 9.94 6.15
C TYR A 348 22.28 9.25 5.27
N PRO A 349 22.62 8.93 4.01
CA PRO A 349 21.67 8.30 3.10
C PRO A 349 21.34 6.87 3.54
N GLN A 350 20.04 6.58 3.61
CA GLN A 350 19.50 5.26 3.90
C GLN A 350 19.04 4.52 2.64
N GLY A 351 18.70 5.28 1.59
CA GLY A 351 18.30 4.69 0.31
C GLY A 351 17.62 5.69 -0.62
N ILE A 352 17.22 5.17 -1.78
CA ILE A 352 16.38 5.86 -2.74
C ILE A 352 15.20 4.94 -3.04
N GLU A 353 13.99 5.46 -2.93
CA GLU A 353 12.75 4.76 -3.23
C GLU A 353 12.22 5.23 -4.59
N GLU A 354 11.92 4.31 -5.48
CA GLU A 354 11.23 4.62 -6.73
C GLU A 354 9.73 4.74 -6.45
N ILE A 355 9.15 5.90 -6.78
CA ILE A 355 7.75 6.20 -6.52
C ILE A 355 6.90 6.06 -7.77
N ALA A 356 7.35 6.64 -8.88
CA ALA A 356 6.62 6.63 -10.13
C ALA A 356 7.53 6.87 -11.34
N GLU A 357 7.05 6.44 -12.51
CA GLU A 357 7.58 6.79 -13.81
C GLU A 357 6.42 7.30 -14.67
N ASP A 358 6.41 8.60 -14.97
CA ASP A 358 5.34 9.28 -15.69
C ASP A 358 5.72 9.48 -17.14
N PHE A 359 4.93 8.93 -18.06
CA PHE A 359 5.12 9.10 -19.49
C PHE A 359 3.96 9.85 -20.11
N TYR A 360 4.27 11.00 -20.69
CA TYR A 360 3.37 11.80 -21.51
C TYR A 360 3.79 11.62 -22.97
N PRO A 361 3.01 10.91 -23.79
CA PRO A 361 3.40 10.63 -25.17
C PRO A 361 3.48 11.89 -26.02
N PRO A 362 4.33 11.91 -27.08
CA PRO A 362 4.44 13.06 -27.97
C PRO A 362 3.14 13.31 -28.73
N ILE A 363 2.77 14.58 -28.83
CA ILE A 363 1.67 15.02 -29.67
C ILE A 363 2.24 15.31 -31.05
N HIS A 364 1.87 14.51 -32.04
CA HIS A 364 2.38 14.68 -33.40
C HIS A 364 1.74 15.89 -34.09
N GLU A 365 2.56 16.68 -34.78
CA GLU A 365 2.08 17.78 -35.64
C GLU A 365 1.27 17.20 -36.80
N ILE A 366 0.16 17.85 -37.17
CA ILE A 366 -0.65 17.45 -38.30
C ILE A 366 -0.68 18.62 -39.29
N LEU A 367 -0.12 18.36 -40.50
CA LEU A 367 -0.15 19.25 -41.63
C LEU A 367 -1.05 18.69 -42.73
N GLU A 368 -1.97 19.48 -43.25
CA GLU A 368 -2.68 19.19 -44.50
C GLU A 368 -1.95 19.80 -45.67
N LYS A 369 -1.65 19.00 -46.70
CA LYS A 369 -1.05 19.44 -47.94
C LYS A 369 -1.86 18.87 -49.13
N ARG A 370 -1.89 19.61 -50.24
CA ARG A 370 -2.43 19.02 -51.48
C ARG A 370 -1.51 17.89 -51.93
N TYR A 371 -2.12 16.76 -52.31
CA TYR A 371 -1.37 15.69 -52.99
C TYR A 371 -0.89 16.20 -54.34
N TYR A 372 0.41 16.20 -54.56
CA TYR A 372 1.03 16.48 -55.84
C TYR A 372 1.78 15.23 -56.29
N GLN A 373 1.34 14.65 -57.37
CA GLN A 373 2.10 13.60 -58.02
C GLN A 373 3.10 14.30 -58.98
N PRO A 374 4.40 14.21 -58.75
CA PRO A 374 5.36 14.74 -59.71
C PRO A 374 5.11 14.02 -61.04
N ILE A 375 4.88 14.79 -62.09
CA ILE A 375 4.89 14.21 -63.43
C ILE A 375 6.35 13.83 -63.66
N GLU A 376 6.68 12.55 -63.67
CA GLU A 376 7.92 12.08 -64.20
C GLU A 376 7.91 12.46 -65.69
N VAL A 377 8.53 13.55 -66.03
CA VAL A 377 8.81 13.87 -67.43
C VAL A 377 9.83 12.85 -67.87
N VAL A 378 9.33 11.81 -68.53
CA VAL A 378 10.21 10.80 -69.09
C VAL A 378 11.13 11.54 -70.03
N ASP A 379 12.44 11.42 -69.80
CA ASP A 379 13.48 12.06 -70.61
C ASP A 379 13.33 11.78 -72.13
N GLU A 380 12.61 10.73 -72.46
CA GLU A 380 12.20 10.35 -73.80
C GLU A 380 11.29 11.38 -74.50
N VAL A 381 10.39 12.08 -73.77
CA VAL A 381 9.56 13.15 -74.32
C VAL A 381 10.35 14.44 -74.52
N ILE A 382 11.29 14.74 -73.64
CA ILE A 382 12.18 15.90 -73.78
C ILE A 382 13.17 15.68 -74.93
N ASN A 383 13.75 14.50 -75.02
CA ASN A 383 14.66 14.16 -76.10
C ASN A 383 13.99 14.16 -77.50
N ASN A 384 12.72 13.75 -77.56
CA ASN A 384 11.96 13.81 -78.82
C ASN A 384 11.53 15.22 -79.23
N LEU A 385 11.36 16.14 -78.24
CA LEU A 385 11.06 17.55 -78.49
C LEU A 385 12.29 18.41 -78.82
N LEU A 386 13.48 17.99 -78.35
CA LEU A 386 14.72 18.72 -78.51
C LEU A 386 15.61 18.20 -79.63
N ASN A 387 15.23 17.12 -80.29
CA ASN A 387 16.03 16.54 -81.39
C ASN A 387 15.58 17.09 -82.76
N PRO A 388 16.28 18.04 -83.35
CA PRO A 388 15.91 18.72 -84.58
C PRO A 388 16.04 17.82 -85.83
N GLU A 389 16.47 16.57 -85.71
CA GLU A 389 16.63 15.64 -86.89
C GLU A 389 15.49 14.66 -87.15
N THR A 390 14.52 14.61 -86.21
CA THR A 390 13.27 13.86 -86.50
C THR A 390 12.22 14.78 -87.05
N GLY A 391 12.24 14.95 -88.36
CA GLY A 391 11.19 15.70 -89.07
C GLY A 391 9.82 15.16 -88.75
N LEU A 392 8.94 16.02 -88.24
CA LEU A 392 7.53 15.74 -88.12
C LEU A 392 6.96 15.43 -89.54
N PRO A 393 6.09 14.41 -89.69
CA PRO A 393 5.40 14.19 -90.95
C PRO A 393 4.52 15.42 -91.25
N GLU A 394 4.65 15.90 -92.46
CA GLU A 394 3.85 17.01 -92.96
C GLU A 394 2.34 16.66 -92.84
N GLY A 395 1.62 17.38 -92.01
CA GLY A 395 0.14 17.27 -91.91
C GLY A 395 -0.45 17.30 -90.52
N THR A 396 0.31 17.41 -89.46
CA THR A 396 -0.25 17.46 -88.08
C THR A 396 -0.50 18.91 -87.71
N THR A 397 -1.72 19.41 -87.88
CA THR A 397 -2.18 20.71 -87.31
C THR A 397 -2.36 20.53 -85.81
N VAL A 398 -1.53 21.21 -85.07
CA VAL A 398 -1.69 21.31 -83.58
C VAL A 398 -2.83 22.25 -83.28
N PRO A 399 -3.90 21.85 -82.62
CA PRO A 399 -4.95 22.80 -82.22
C PRO A 399 -4.41 23.73 -81.17
N ALA A 400 -4.38 25.02 -81.47
CA ALA A 400 -4.11 26.06 -80.49
C ALA A 400 -5.34 26.26 -79.60
N GLY A 401 -5.37 25.58 -78.42
CA GLY A 401 -6.39 25.81 -77.42
C GLY A 401 -5.77 25.56 -76.06
N PRO A 402 -6.08 26.36 -75.03
CA PRO A 402 -5.59 26.15 -73.70
C PRO A 402 -6.07 24.80 -73.18
N LEU A 403 -5.16 23.97 -72.67
CA LEU A 403 -5.47 22.72 -71.99
C LEU A 403 -6.43 23.00 -70.81
N ASN A 404 -7.65 22.55 -70.99
CA ASN A 404 -8.65 22.60 -69.93
C ASN A 404 -8.28 21.53 -68.88
N PRO A 405 -8.03 21.95 -67.60
CA PRO A 405 -7.66 21.00 -66.54
C PRO A 405 -8.76 19.98 -66.18
N ASP A 406 -10.02 20.14 -66.73
CA ASP A 406 -11.15 19.30 -66.38
C ASP A 406 -11.33 18.07 -67.31
N SER A 407 -10.38 17.75 -68.19
CA SER A 407 -10.48 16.59 -69.12
C SER A 407 -9.52 15.43 -68.76
N LEU A 408 -9.27 15.18 -67.52
CA LEU A 408 -8.59 13.95 -67.07
C LEU A 408 -9.67 12.86 -66.81
N PRO A 409 -9.49 11.62 -67.30
CA PRO A 409 -10.40 10.55 -66.96
C PRO A 409 -10.39 10.29 -65.48
N ALA A 410 -11.57 10.06 -64.90
CA ALA A 410 -11.72 9.69 -63.49
C ALA A 410 -10.83 8.50 -63.19
N ALA A 411 -9.88 8.70 -62.29
CA ALA A 411 -9.09 7.61 -61.72
C ALA A 411 -10.02 6.70 -60.94
N GLU A 412 -10.01 5.40 -61.24
CA GLU A 412 -10.64 4.37 -60.44
C GLU A 412 -10.17 4.54 -58.97
N GLU A 413 -11.14 4.71 -58.07
CA GLU A 413 -10.91 4.66 -56.62
C GLU A 413 -10.32 3.30 -56.25
N GLN A 414 -9.00 3.22 -56.17
CA GLN A 414 -8.38 2.14 -55.42
C GLN A 414 -8.56 2.47 -53.92
N GLN A 415 -9.45 1.73 -53.28
CA GLN A 415 -9.61 1.73 -51.84
C GLN A 415 -8.23 1.52 -51.16
N PRO A 416 -7.90 2.30 -50.15
CA PRO A 416 -6.70 2.03 -49.32
C PRO A 416 -6.86 0.67 -48.64
N PRO A 417 -5.77 -0.08 -48.42
CA PRO A 417 -5.85 -1.35 -47.72
C PRO A 417 -6.45 -1.13 -46.32
N ALA A 418 -7.42 -1.97 -45.99
CA ALA A 418 -8.10 -1.98 -44.70
C ALA A 418 -7.07 -1.99 -43.56
N SER A 419 -7.18 -1.03 -42.68
CA SER A 419 -6.47 -1.07 -41.39
C SER A 419 -6.95 -2.32 -40.65
N GLU A 420 -6.00 -3.20 -40.31
CA GLU A 420 -6.24 -4.30 -39.39
C GLU A 420 -6.67 -3.69 -38.06
N GLN A 421 -7.91 -3.88 -37.67
CA GLN A 421 -8.38 -3.72 -36.31
C GLN A 421 -7.83 -4.87 -35.49
N PRO A 422 -7.40 -4.62 -34.24
CA PRO A 422 -7.09 -5.72 -33.33
C PRO A 422 -8.34 -6.55 -33.07
N ALA A 423 -8.20 -7.85 -33.17
CA ALA A 423 -9.27 -8.82 -32.95
C ALA A 423 -9.75 -8.70 -31.49
N GLU A 424 -11.04 -8.49 -31.30
CA GLU A 424 -11.75 -8.77 -30.06
C GLU A 424 -11.64 -10.26 -29.75
N GLU A 425 -10.95 -10.62 -28.68
CA GLU A 425 -11.04 -11.95 -28.09
C GLU A 425 -12.41 -12.10 -27.43
N THR A 426 -13.30 -12.79 -28.11
CA THR A 426 -14.53 -13.33 -27.52
C THR A 426 -14.17 -14.48 -26.57
N ASN A 427 -14.31 -14.22 -25.27
CA ASN A 427 -14.36 -15.23 -24.22
C ASN A 427 -15.55 -16.18 -24.47
N GLN A 428 -15.28 -17.41 -24.90
CA GLN A 428 -16.20 -18.53 -24.75
C GLN A 428 -15.81 -19.33 -23.51
N THR A 429 -16.72 -19.28 -22.57
CA THR A 429 -16.84 -20.16 -21.40
C THR A 429 -16.89 -21.63 -21.88
N GLU A 430 -15.95 -22.46 -21.42
CA GLU A 430 -16.15 -23.91 -21.39
C GLU A 430 -16.01 -24.41 -19.96
N GLU A 431 -17.05 -25.12 -19.57
CA GLU A 431 -17.27 -25.78 -18.28
C GLU A 431 -16.26 -26.91 -18.02
N GLU A 432 -15.82 -26.92 -16.80
CA GLU A 432 -15.54 -28.01 -15.88
C GLU A 432 -15.60 -29.46 -16.40
N LYS A 433 -14.47 -30.15 -16.26
CA LYS A 433 -14.47 -31.57 -15.83
C LYS A 433 -13.22 -31.91 -15.03
N ALA A 434 -13.51 -32.37 -13.82
CA ALA A 434 -12.58 -32.80 -12.81
C ALA A 434 -12.03 -34.22 -13.03
N VAL A 435 -10.83 -34.46 -12.44
CA VAL A 435 -10.31 -35.68 -11.77
C VAL A 435 -9.64 -36.75 -12.69
N PRO A 436 -8.65 -37.55 -12.20
CA PRO A 436 -7.83 -37.54 -10.97
C PRO A 436 -6.31 -37.74 -11.16
N ALA A 437 -5.65 -37.72 -10.02
CA ALA A 437 -4.23 -38.01 -9.77
C ALA A 437 -3.78 -39.43 -10.16
N GLU A 438 -2.50 -39.55 -10.55
CA GLU A 438 -1.67 -40.72 -10.25
C GLU A 438 -0.17 -40.39 -10.24
N ASN A 439 0.41 -40.75 -9.22
CA ASN A 439 1.66 -41.12 -8.63
C ASN A 439 2.74 -41.71 -9.55
N SER A 440 4.00 -41.33 -9.36
CA SER A 440 5.22 -42.20 -9.27
C SER A 440 6.48 -41.33 -9.38
N GLN A 441 7.23 -41.20 -8.35
CA GLN A 441 8.41 -41.89 -7.83
C GLN A 441 9.64 -41.96 -8.75
N SER A 442 10.75 -41.57 -8.07
CA SER A 442 12.16 -42.01 -8.21
C SER A 442 12.98 -41.29 -9.30
N ASP A 443 14.25 -40.90 -9.13
CA ASP A 443 15.32 -41.40 -8.29
C ASP A 443 16.59 -40.52 -8.46
N LYS A 444 17.41 -40.44 -7.42
CA LYS A 444 18.89 -40.34 -7.41
C LYS A 444 19.64 -39.04 -7.64
N GLN A 445 20.21 -38.59 -6.50
CA GLN A 445 21.55 -38.00 -6.38
C GLN A 445 22.67 -38.89 -6.99
N PRO A 446 23.88 -38.35 -7.34
CA PRO A 446 24.92 -38.30 -6.30
C PRO A 446 25.85 -37.08 -6.34
N GLU A 447 26.40 -36.76 -5.17
CA GLU A 447 27.66 -36.02 -4.99
C GLU A 447 28.85 -36.78 -5.57
N PRO A 448 30.01 -36.11 -5.79
CA PRO A 448 31.17 -36.57 -5.06
C PRO A 448 32.06 -35.48 -4.41
N GLN A 449 32.67 -35.92 -3.35
CA GLN A 449 33.74 -35.43 -2.51
C GLN A 449 35.07 -35.16 -3.23
N GLY A 450 35.94 -34.45 -2.53
CA GLY A 450 37.40 -34.49 -2.67
C GLY A 450 38.01 -33.08 -2.46
N GLU A 451 38.50 -32.79 -1.33
CA GLU A 451 39.81 -32.97 -0.67
C GLU A 451 40.79 -31.82 -0.92
N ASN A 452 41.15 -31.19 0.22
CA ASN A 452 42.48 -30.77 0.69
C ASN A 452 43.42 -29.87 -0.18
N THR A 453 43.84 -28.75 0.34
CA THR A 453 45.15 -28.61 1.02
C THR A 453 45.36 -27.21 1.59
N ALA A 454 45.99 -27.23 2.76
CA ALA A 454 46.43 -26.07 3.54
C ALA A 454 47.65 -25.38 2.89
N SER A 455 47.80 -24.09 3.18
CA SER A 455 49.11 -23.52 3.57
C SER A 455 48.94 -22.15 4.21
N GLU A 456 49.55 -22.07 5.38
CA GLU A 456 49.88 -20.91 6.20
C GLU A 456 50.60 -19.79 5.42
N GLU A 457 50.42 -18.55 5.85
CA GLU A 457 51.48 -17.67 6.37
C GLU A 457 50.92 -16.31 6.79
N GLU A 458 51.21 -15.94 8.01
CA GLU A 458 51.11 -14.60 8.63
C GLU A 458 52.32 -13.73 8.28
N PRO A 459 52.49 -12.55 8.94
CA PRO A 459 52.01 -11.20 8.62
C PRO A 459 53.22 -10.24 8.36
N ILE A 460 52.98 -9.00 7.89
CA ILE A 460 53.92 -7.88 8.09
C ILE A 460 53.20 -6.55 8.19
N GLU A 461 53.51 -5.86 9.32
CA GLU A 461 53.28 -4.46 9.63
C GLU A 461 53.77 -3.46 8.55
N LYS A 462 53.03 -2.43 8.35
CA LYS A 462 53.41 -1.04 8.59
C LYS A 462 52.20 -0.12 8.48
#